data_3ab41aea2ac0f2438552db5409fa25f5
#
_entry.id   3ab41aea2ac0f2438552db5409fa25f5
#
_cell.length_a   1.000
_cell.length_b   1.000
_cell.length_c   1.000
_cell.angle_alpha   90.00
_cell.angle_beta   90.00
_cell.angle_gamma   90.00
#
_symmetry.space_group_name_H-M   'P 1'
#
loop_
_entity.id
_entity.type
_entity.pdbx_description
1 polymer ?
#
loop_
_entity_poly.entity_id
_entity_poly.type
_entity_poly.pdbx_seq_one_letter_code
_entity_poly.pdbx_strand_id
1 'polypeptide(L)'
;FRITRGVARYTSNFTAPTTAHLTSAGDVNKHIVVNSDADGVAIGTGGINQARVAKAWCNFDGTGTPAIRGSYNCSSISDIGTGSYKVNFSTGMSDEGNYVAFCAGAEVNSGSSQNHLFHLKRETPTSDILNEDFVHVASANTSATQTDDGLFCVLVFGN
;
A
#
# COMPACT_ATOMS: atom_id res chain seq x y z
N PHE A 1 -17.53 33.87 -0.59
CA PHE A 1 -18.34 35.08 -0.51
C PHE A 1 -19.82 34.71 -0.67
N ARG A 2 -20.61 34.99 0.34
CA ARG A 2 -22.05 34.68 0.32
C ARG A 2 -22.85 35.98 0.33
N ILE A 3 -23.61 36.22 -0.72
CA ILE A 3 -24.54 37.36 -0.83
C ILE A 3 -25.93 36.87 -0.47
N THR A 4 -26.56 37.48 0.53
CA THR A 4 -27.97 37.26 0.86
C THR A 4 -28.79 38.49 0.45
N ARG A 5 -29.70 38.32 -0.50
CA ARG A 5 -30.50 39.41 -1.05
C ARG A 5 -31.47 39.92 0.04
N GLY A 6 -31.43 41.25 0.32
CA GLY A 6 -32.42 41.93 1.14
C GLY A 6 -32.23 41.96 2.66
N VAL A 7 -31.15 41.35 3.18
CA VAL A 7 -30.86 41.40 4.62
C VAL A 7 -29.34 41.55 4.84
N ALA A 8 -28.97 42.62 5.51
CA ALA A 8 -27.58 42.76 5.99
C ALA A 8 -27.35 41.73 7.10
N ARG A 9 -26.47 40.80 6.86
CA ARG A 9 -26.15 39.73 7.81
C ARG A 9 -25.17 40.17 8.88
N TYR A 10 -24.42 41.22 8.61
CA TYR A 10 -23.45 41.83 9.50
C TYR A 10 -23.73 43.33 9.55
N THR A 11 -24.22 43.80 10.68
CA THR A 11 -24.55 45.22 10.95
C THR A 11 -23.46 45.93 11.74
N SER A 12 -22.42 45.20 12.12
CA SER A 12 -21.25 45.71 12.84
C SER A 12 -19.98 45.08 12.29
N ASN A 13 -18.83 45.60 12.67
CA ASN A 13 -17.53 45.00 12.32
C ASN A 13 -17.50 43.52 12.76
N PHE A 14 -17.12 42.65 11.86
CA PHE A 14 -16.95 41.23 12.18
C PHE A 14 -15.53 40.79 11.88
N THR A 15 -15.07 39.82 12.67
CA THR A 15 -13.81 39.13 12.40
C THR A 15 -14.09 38.02 11.37
N ALA A 16 -13.38 38.04 10.26
CA ALA A 16 -13.51 36.98 9.26
C ALA A 16 -13.20 35.62 9.91
N PRO A 17 -14.01 34.58 9.65
CA PRO A 17 -13.72 33.24 10.13
C PRO A 17 -12.33 32.80 9.62
N THR A 18 -11.48 32.37 10.53
CA THR A 18 -10.14 31.83 10.20
C THR A 18 -10.21 30.35 9.79
N THR A 19 -11.36 29.73 9.94
CA THR A 19 -11.62 28.33 9.55
C THR A 19 -12.51 28.26 8.32
N ALA A 20 -12.36 27.22 7.52
CA ALA A 20 -13.21 26.99 6.38
C ALA A 20 -14.70 26.95 6.77
N HIS A 21 -15.55 27.59 5.99
CA HIS A 21 -17.00 27.61 6.22
C HIS A 21 -17.59 26.24 5.93
N LEU A 22 -18.06 25.55 6.95
CA LEU A 22 -18.80 24.30 6.79
C LEU A 22 -20.15 24.55 6.12
N THR A 23 -20.52 23.75 5.14
CA THR A 23 -21.75 23.91 4.36
C THR A 23 -22.96 23.44 5.12
N SER A 24 -22.80 22.51 6.07
CA SER A 24 -23.86 22.04 6.96
C SER A 24 -23.31 21.49 8.27
N ALA A 25 -24.15 21.43 9.31
CA ALA A 25 -23.76 20.84 10.60
C ALA A 25 -23.52 19.32 10.53
N GLY A 26 -23.97 18.65 9.46
CA GLY A 26 -23.74 17.23 9.23
C GLY A 26 -22.41 16.90 8.56
N ASP A 27 -21.65 17.91 8.15
CA ASP A 27 -20.42 17.71 7.38
C ASP A 27 -19.16 17.61 8.24
N VAL A 28 -19.31 17.70 9.56
CA VAL A 28 -18.18 17.78 10.52
C VAL A 28 -17.23 16.59 10.45
N ASN A 29 -17.64 15.45 9.91
CA ASN A 29 -16.81 14.27 9.76
C ASN A 29 -16.82 13.69 8.33
N LYS A 30 -17.22 14.50 7.34
CA LYS A 30 -17.42 14.04 5.96
C LYS A 30 -16.48 14.69 4.94
N HIS A 31 -15.59 15.58 5.38
CA HIS A 31 -14.69 16.22 4.42
C HIS A 31 -13.44 15.38 4.18
N ILE A 32 -12.99 15.50 2.96
CA ILE A 32 -11.62 15.18 2.61
C ILE A 32 -10.78 16.38 3.02
N VAL A 33 -9.90 16.20 3.99
CA VAL A 33 -8.98 17.24 4.47
C VAL A 33 -7.60 16.96 3.89
N VAL A 34 -7.01 17.94 3.25
CA VAL A 34 -5.59 17.87 2.87
C VAL A 34 -4.78 17.85 4.17
N ASN A 35 -3.79 16.96 4.27
CA ASN A 35 -2.94 16.92 5.45
C ASN A 35 -2.09 18.21 5.60
N SER A 36 -1.45 18.37 6.75
CA SER A 36 -0.67 19.57 7.08
C SER A 36 0.50 19.82 6.13
N ASP A 37 1.01 18.76 5.53
CA ASP A 37 2.19 18.81 4.66
C ASP A 37 1.83 19.06 3.19
N ALA A 38 0.52 19.14 2.88
CA ALA A 38 -0.05 19.37 1.54
C ALA A 38 0.36 18.33 0.47
N ASP A 39 0.87 17.17 0.89
CA ASP A 39 1.32 16.08 0.02
C ASP A 39 0.30 14.93 -0.08
N GLY A 40 -0.82 15.03 0.61
CA GLY A 40 -1.85 14.01 0.61
C GLY A 40 -3.19 14.43 1.20
N VAL A 41 -4.06 13.47 1.35
CA VAL A 41 -5.40 13.64 1.90
C VAL A 41 -5.53 12.82 3.17
N ALA A 42 -5.86 13.47 4.28
CA ALA A 42 -6.19 12.78 5.52
C ALA A 42 -7.51 12.00 5.34
N ILE A 43 -7.44 10.68 5.49
CA ILE A 43 -8.61 9.80 5.42
C ILE A 43 -9.13 9.63 6.85
N GLY A 44 -10.34 10.13 7.10
CA GLY A 44 -10.95 10.11 8.43
C GLY A 44 -11.38 8.72 8.88
N THR A 45 -11.83 8.64 10.12
CA THR A 45 -12.19 7.38 10.82
C THR A 45 -13.48 6.72 10.31
N GLY A 46 -14.31 7.44 9.54
CA GLY A 46 -15.54 6.91 8.96
C GLY A 46 -15.42 6.68 7.45
N GLY A 47 -15.76 5.53 6.94
CA GLY A 47 -15.69 5.24 5.52
C GLY A 47 -14.36 4.60 5.10
N ILE A 48 -13.52 5.28 4.34
CA ILE A 48 -12.17 4.80 3.99
C ILE A 48 -11.24 5.18 5.13
N ASN A 49 -10.77 4.21 5.90
CA ASN A 49 -9.75 4.39 6.93
C ASN A 49 -8.39 3.89 6.43
N GLN A 50 -7.35 4.14 7.20
CA GLN A 50 -5.98 3.74 6.84
C GLN A 50 -5.84 2.25 6.57
N ALA A 51 -6.56 1.40 7.29
CA ALA A 51 -6.51 -0.05 7.09
C ALA A 51 -7.05 -0.53 5.73
N ARG A 52 -7.82 0.31 5.02
CA ARG A 52 -8.39 0.01 3.69
C ARG A 52 -7.53 0.52 2.53
N VAL A 53 -6.43 1.17 2.82
CA VAL A 53 -5.49 1.70 1.83
C VAL A 53 -4.25 0.82 1.83
N ALA A 54 -3.72 0.55 0.63
CA ALA A 54 -2.48 -0.21 0.51
C ALA A 54 -1.35 0.50 1.27
N LYS A 55 -0.65 -0.24 2.12
CA LYS A 55 0.49 0.23 2.93
C LYS A 55 1.83 0.05 2.23
N ALA A 56 1.89 -0.94 1.37
CA ALA A 56 3.02 -1.15 0.49
C ALA A 56 2.54 -1.87 -0.78
N TRP A 57 3.21 -1.62 -1.87
CA TRP A 57 3.11 -2.42 -3.07
C TRP A 57 4.44 -2.44 -3.81
N CYS A 58 4.71 -3.53 -4.48
CA CYS A 58 5.93 -3.69 -5.26
C CYS A 58 5.65 -4.51 -6.51
N ASN A 59 6.12 -4.01 -7.66
CA ASN A 59 6.24 -4.76 -8.89
C ASN A 59 7.73 -4.91 -9.18
N PHE A 60 8.21 -6.15 -9.31
CA PHE A 60 9.62 -6.41 -9.56
C PHE A 60 9.85 -7.57 -10.52
N ASP A 61 11.03 -7.58 -11.12
CA ASP A 61 11.60 -8.69 -11.87
C ASP A 61 12.38 -9.56 -10.92
N GLY A 62 12.09 -10.86 -10.88
CA GLY A 62 12.84 -11.83 -10.08
C GLY A 62 13.94 -12.52 -10.84
N THR A 63 14.08 -12.30 -12.16
CA THR A 63 15.12 -12.98 -12.95
C THR A 63 16.50 -12.35 -12.75
N GLY A 64 17.54 -13.17 -12.59
CA GLY A 64 18.89 -12.70 -12.38
C GLY A 64 19.04 -11.90 -11.08
N THR A 65 19.51 -10.66 -11.17
CA THR A 65 19.49 -9.74 -10.01
C THR A 65 18.13 -9.09 -9.91
N PRO A 66 17.37 -9.30 -8.82
CA PRO A 66 16.03 -8.75 -8.69
C PRO A 66 15.98 -7.22 -8.86
N ALA A 67 15.04 -6.74 -9.67
CA ALA A 67 14.94 -5.33 -10.00
C ALA A 67 13.51 -4.79 -9.81
N ILE A 68 13.35 -3.76 -8.98
CA ILE A 68 12.07 -3.08 -8.77
C ILE A 68 11.73 -2.29 -10.04
N ARG A 69 10.52 -2.50 -10.57
CA ARG A 69 9.94 -1.73 -11.68
C ARG A 69 9.10 -0.55 -11.18
N GLY A 70 8.44 -0.73 -10.05
CA GLY A 70 7.65 0.30 -9.40
C GLY A 70 7.25 -0.15 -8.01
N SER A 71 7.18 0.79 -7.08
CA SER A 71 6.86 0.46 -5.70
C SER A 71 6.31 1.65 -4.90
N TYR A 72 5.68 1.34 -3.79
CA TYR A 72 5.36 2.26 -2.71
C TYR A 72 5.69 1.58 -1.39
N ASN A 73 6.39 2.25 -0.49
CA ASN A 73 6.87 1.74 0.79
C ASN A 73 7.67 0.43 0.66
N CYS A 74 8.47 0.30 -0.41
CA CYS A 74 9.38 -0.81 -0.62
C CYS A 74 10.77 -0.25 -0.90
N SER A 75 11.76 -0.67 -0.12
CA SER A 75 13.13 -0.18 -0.18
C SER A 75 14.01 -1.01 -1.10
N SER A 76 13.84 -2.33 -1.08
CA SER A 76 14.67 -3.27 -1.83
C SER A 76 14.02 -4.65 -1.93
N ILE A 77 14.57 -5.47 -2.81
CA ILE A 77 14.29 -6.91 -2.87
C ILE A 77 15.55 -7.65 -2.45
N SER A 78 15.43 -8.53 -1.46
CA SER A 78 16.50 -9.47 -1.11
C SER A 78 16.26 -10.79 -1.82
N ASP A 79 17.21 -11.20 -2.63
CA ASP A 79 17.23 -12.52 -3.24
C ASP A 79 17.67 -13.56 -2.19
N ILE A 80 16.80 -14.51 -1.91
CA ILE A 80 17.05 -15.57 -0.91
C ILE A 80 17.42 -16.88 -1.59
N GLY A 81 17.19 -16.97 -2.87
CA GLY A 81 17.45 -18.14 -3.71
C GLY A 81 16.39 -18.28 -4.79
N THR A 82 16.56 -19.22 -5.68
CA THR A 82 15.69 -19.42 -6.83
C THR A 82 14.22 -19.29 -6.46
N GLY A 83 13.51 -18.35 -7.07
CA GLY A 83 12.08 -18.10 -6.87
C GLY A 83 11.70 -17.67 -5.47
N SER A 84 12.60 -17.10 -4.67
CA SER A 84 12.37 -16.79 -3.27
C SER A 84 12.95 -15.43 -2.90
N TYR A 85 12.09 -14.49 -2.48
CA TYR A 85 12.46 -13.09 -2.30
C TYR A 85 11.84 -12.50 -1.03
N LYS A 86 12.60 -11.62 -0.38
CA LYS A 86 12.04 -10.71 0.63
C LYS A 86 11.81 -9.34 0.00
N VAL A 87 10.59 -8.86 0.10
CA VAL A 87 10.22 -7.49 -0.25
C VAL A 87 10.37 -6.65 1.01
N ASN A 88 11.45 -5.87 1.09
CA ASN A 88 11.78 -5.09 2.28
C ASN A 88 11.04 -3.76 2.25
N PHE A 89 10.43 -3.39 3.38
CA PHE A 89 9.70 -2.12 3.51
C PHE A 89 10.66 -0.95 3.77
N SER A 90 10.29 0.23 3.30
CA SER A 90 10.99 1.48 3.63
C SER A 90 10.62 1.97 5.03
N THR A 91 9.36 1.79 5.39
CA THR A 91 8.82 2.01 6.73
C THR A 91 8.13 0.72 7.15
N GLY A 92 8.56 0.17 8.26
CA GLY A 92 8.01 -1.09 8.80
C GLY A 92 6.53 -1.00 9.11
N MET A 93 5.87 -2.15 9.13
CA MET A 93 4.51 -2.28 9.62
C MET A 93 4.51 -2.19 11.15
N SER A 94 3.37 -1.86 11.75
CA SER A 94 3.28 -1.71 13.21
C SER A 94 3.45 -3.03 13.97
N ASP A 95 3.10 -4.14 13.33
CA ASP A 95 3.12 -5.48 13.91
C ASP A 95 2.95 -6.50 12.78
N GLU A 96 3.65 -7.62 12.86
CA GLU A 96 3.54 -8.73 11.89
C GLU A 96 2.14 -9.36 11.81
N GLY A 97 1.36 -9.29 12.89
CA GLY A 97 -0.01 -9.79 12.96
C GLY A 97 -1.08 -8.84 12.43
N ASN A 98 -0.75 -7.59 12.16
CA ASN A 98 -1.72 -6.53 11.85
C ASN A 98 -1.81 -6.15 10.37
N TYR A 99 -1.22 -6.93 9.48
CA TYR A 99 -1.34 -6.71 8.05
C TYR A 99 -1.58 -8.01 7.28
N VAL A 100 -2.06 -7.87 6.05
CA VAL A 100 -2.20 -8.98 5.11
C VAL A 100 -1.42 -8.66 3.85
N ALA A 101 -0.83 -9.67 3.25
CA ALA A 101 -0.10 -9.53 2.00
C ALA A 101 -0.66 -10.48 0.94
N PHE A 102 -0.58 -10.06 -0.30
CA PHE A 102 -0.93 -10.84 -1.48
C PHE A 102 0.26 -10.84 -2.42
N CYS A 103 0.52 -11.99 -3.01
CA CYS A 103 1.52 -12.15 -4.06
C CYS A 103 0.86 -12.74 -5.29
N ALA A 104 1.16 -12.16 -6.44
CA ALA A 104 0.78 -12.65 -7.76
C ALA A 104 1.90 -12.37 -8.74
N GLY A 105 1.86 -12.98 -9.90
CA GLY A 105 2.87 -12.73 -10.92
C GLY A 105 2.64 -13.51 -12.20
N ALA A 106 3.64 -13.48 -13.06
CA ALA A 106 3.65 -14.23 -14.29
C ALA A 106 5.09 -14.57 -14.72
N GLU A 107 5.23 -15.70 -15.36
CA GLU A 107 6.42 -15.99 -16.13
C GLU A 107 6.40 -15.14 -17.42
N VAL A 108 7.47 -14.39 -17.67
CA VAL A 108 7.54 -13.51 -18.86
C VAL A 108 8.61 -13.93 -19.85
N ASN A 109 9.39 -15.00 -19.59
CA ASN A 109 10.60 -15.31 -20.36
C ASN A 109 10.68 -16.74 -20.91
N SER A 110 9.72 -17.62 -20.68
CA SER A 110 9.77 -18.95 -21.31
C SER A 110 8.82 -19.02 -22.51
N GLY A 111 9.30 -19.61 -23.58
CA GLY A 111 8.48 -19.89 -24.77
C GLY A 111 7.42 -20.98 -24.56
N SER A 112 7.20 -21.43 -23.34
CA SER A 112 6.14 -22.35 -22.93
C SER A 112 5.34 -21.67 -21.83
N SER A 113 4.05 -21.47 -22.06
CA SER A 113 3.11 -21.00 -21.03
C SER A 113 3.01 -22.06 -19.93
N GLN A 114 3.80 -21.87 -18.88
CA GLN A 114 3.73 -22.67 -17.66
C GLN A 114 2.88 -21.92 -16.62
N ASN A 115 1.99 -22.64 -15.98
CA ASN A 115 1.27 -22.10 -14.84
C ASN A 115 2.20 -22.07 -13.63
N HIS A 116 2.55 -20.88 -13.17
CA HIS A 116 3.32 -20.69 -11.95
C HIS A 116 2.41 -20.32 -10.79
N LEU A 117 2.78 -20.79 -9.63
CA LEU A 117 2.10 -20.50 -8.37
C LEU A 117 2.90 -19.47 -7.60
N PHE A 118 2.28 -18.34 -7.30
CA PHE A 118 2.86 -17.28 -6.48
C PHE A 118 2.25 -17.35 -5.08
N HIS A 119 3.09 -17.31 -4.06
CA HIS A 119 2.63 -17.50 -2.68
C HIS A 119 3.53 -16.79 -1.67
N LEU A 120 3.00 -16.60 -0.47
CA LEU A 120 3.80 -16.19 0.68
C LEU A 120 4.60 -17.40 1.16
N LYS A 121 5.88 -17.21 1.42
CA LYS A 121 6.79 -18.30 1.77
C LYS A 121 7.34 -18.16 3.19
N ARG A 122 7.47 -19.29 3.86
CA ARG A 122 8.23 -19.46 5.10
C ARG A 122 9.56 -20.13 4.80
N GLU A 123 10.68 -19.56 5.25
CA GLU A 123 12.01 -20.12 4.97
C GLU A 123 12.34 -21.36 5.80
N THR A 124 12.07 -21.28 7.09
CA THR A 124 12.37 -22.33 8.07
C THR A 124 11.37 -22.30 9.21
N PRO A 125 11.35 -23.29 10.11
CA PRO A 125 10.41 -23.25 11.24
C PRO A 125 10.49 -22.02 12.14
N THR A 126 11.55 -21.24 12.01
CA THR A 126 11.82 -20.07 12.87
C THR A 126 11.76 -18.73 12.17
N SER A 127 11.51 -18.69 10.84
CA SER A 127 11.40 -17.42 10.12
C SER A 127 9.94 -17.11 9.78
N ASP A 128 9.57 -15.87 10.00
CA ASP A 128 8.21 -15.40 9.80
C ASP A 128 7.93 -15.18 8.31
N ILE A 129 6.71 -15.51 7.89
CA ILE A 129 6.20 -15.22 6.54
C ILE A 129 5.97 -13.73 6.41
N LEU A 130 5.38 -13.15 7.44
CA LEU A 130 5.14 -11.73 7.61
C LEU A 130 6.05 -11.23 8.72
N ASN A 131 6.68 -10.10 8.52
CA ASN A 131 7.56 -9.45 9.46
C ASN A 131 7.34 -7.94 9.40
N GLU A 132 7.64 -7.22 10.46
CA GLU A 132 7.48 -5.77 10.47
C GLU A 132 8.23 -5.09 9.31
N ASP A 133 9.40 -5.60 8.95
CA ASP A 133 10.30 -4.98 7.99
C ASP A 133 10.23 -5.57 6.57
N PHE A 134 9.59 -6.73 6.39
CA PHE A 134 9.50 -7.38 5.07
C PHE A 134 8.32 -8.35 4.96
N VAL A 135 8.00 -8.71 3.74
CA VAL A 135 7.18 -9.89 3.41
C VAL A 135 7.98 -10.85 2.53
N HIS A 136 7.93 -12.14 2.86
CA HIS A 136 8.60 -13.20 2.10
C HIS A 136 7.64 -13.81 1.08
N VAL A 137 8.04 -13.76 -0.19
CA VAL A 137 7.25 -14.25 -1.32
C VAL A 137 8.05 -15.26 -2.13
N ALA A 138 7.35 -16.15 -2.81
CA ALA A 138 7.97 -17.10 -3.70
C ALA A 138 7.11 -17.45 -4.91
N SER A 139 7.74 -18.00 -5.92
CA SER A 139 7.09 -18.66 -7.04
C SER A 139 7.59 -20.09 -7.24
N ALA A 140 6.74 -20.93 -7.77
CA ALA A 140 7.04 -22.28 -8.15
C ALA A 140 6.23 -22.71 -9.37
N ASN A 141 6.76 -23.60 -10.17
CA ASN A 141 6.01 -24.23 -11.24
C ASN A 141 5.01 -25.26 -10.70
N THR A 142 4.23 -25.87 -11.56
CA THR A 142 3.22 -26.90 -11.22
C THR A 142 3.79 -28.17 -10.59
N SER A 143 5.09 -28.41 -10.71
CA SER A 143 5.82 -29.50 -10.05
C SER A 143 6.38 -29.11 -8.69
N ALA A 144 5.98 -27.95 -8.14
CA ALA A 144 6.48 -27.36 -6.90
C ALA A 144 8.00 -27.04 -6.91
N THR A 145 8.61 -26.93 -8.08
CA THR A 145 9.99 -26.49 -8.20
C THR A 145 10.01 -24.97 -8.25
N GLN A 146 10.79 -24.33 -7.41
CA GLN A 146 10.94 -22.89 -7.39
C GLN A 146 11.61 -22.37 -8.67
N THR A 147 11.14 -21.21 -9.15
CA THR A 147 11.59 -20.61 -10.41
C THR A 147 11.73 -19.09 -10.25
N ASP A 148 12.71 -18.52 -10.93
CA ASP A 148 12.86 -17.07 -11.00
C ASP A 148 11.95 -16.53 -12.10
N ASP A 149 10.90 -15.85 -11.71
CA ASP A 149 9.89 -15.32 -12.62
C ASP A 149 10.09 -13.84 -12.90
N GLY A 150 9.81 -13.43 -14.12
CA GLY A 150 10.04 -12.07 -14.58
C GLY A 150 9.01 -11.05 -14.10
N LEU A 151 7.92 -11.48 -13.44
CA LEU A 151 6.93 -10.56 -12.89
C LEU A 151 6.44 -11.04 -11.53
N PHE A 152 6.73 -10.26 -10.51
CA PHE A 152 6.11 -10.34 -9.20
C PHE A 152 5.33 -9.08 -8.88
N CYS A 153 4.14 -9.24 -8.35
CA CYS A 153 3.30 -8.16 -7.83
C CYS A 153 2.96 -8.48 -6.38
N VAL A 154 3.33 -7.60 -5.48
CA VAL A 154 3.06 -7.73 -4.05
C VAL A 154 2.21 -6.55 -3.60
N LEU A 155 1.20 -6.82 -2.80
CA LEU A 155 0.29 -5.82 -2.26
C LEU A 155 0.05 -6.09 -0.78
N VAL A 156 0.13 -5.05 0.03
CA VAL A 156 0.02 -5.12 1.49
C VAL A 156 -1.03 -4.14 1.99
N PHE A 157 -1.94 -4.64 2.84
CA PHE A 157 -2.95 -3.85 3.55
C PHE A 157 -2.86 -4.11 5.05
N GLY A 158 -3.15 -3.11 5.84
CA GLY A 158 -3.16 -3.23 7.30
C GLY A 158 -2.69 -1.97 8.00
N ASN A 159 -2.01 -2.15 9.12
CA ASN A 159 -1.53 -1.01 9.91
C ASN A 159 -0.08 -1.20 10.33
#